data_a3c14071b27b42911ba9537f0db897a4
#
_entry.id   a3c14071b27b42911ba9537f0db897a4
#
_cell.length_a   1.000
_cell.length_b   1.000
_cell.length_c   1.000
_cell.angle_alpha   90.00
_cell.angle_beta   90.00
_cell.angle_gamma   90.00
#
_symmetry.space_group_name_H-M   'P 1'
#
loop_
_entity.id
_entity.type
_entity.pdbx_description
1 polymer ?
#
loop_
_entity_poly.entity_id
_entity_poly.type
_entity_poly.pdbx_seq_one_letter_code
_entity_poly.pdbx_strand_id
1 'polypeptide(L)'
;MVSKTDAIEIITYAEENGINIWIDGGWGVDALLEEETRAHNDIDLFVEESNSKKFIEIIKEKGFAEVTEAYTTTSHTVWKDTKGRVIDLHIFNFNEKGYIV
;
A
#
# COMPACT_ATOMS: atom_id res chain seq x y z
N MET A 1 12.67 6.42 0.79
CA MET A 1 11.77 7.10 -0.17
C MET A 1 11.20 6.09 -1.16
N VAL A 2 10.03 6.35 -1.68
CA VAL A 2 9.36 5.47 -2.64
C VAL A 2 9.32 6.16 -4.00
N SER A 3 9.98 5.57 -4.99
CA SER A 3 9.98 6.06 -6.36
C SER A 3 8.78 5.48 -7.13
N LYS A 4 8.54 5.99 -8.34
CA LYS A 4 7.51 5.43 -9.23
C LYS A 4 7.77 3.95 -9.52
N THR A 5 9.02 3.58 -9.75
CA THR A 5 9.41 2.18 -9.98
C THR A 5 9.11 1.32 -8.76
N ASP A 6 9.41 1.82 -7.56
CA ASP A 6 9.09 1.13 -6.31
C ASP A 6 7.59 0.93 -6.15
N ALA A 7 6.80 1.95 -6.44
CA ALA A 7 5.34 1.87 -6.36
C ALA A 7 4.78 0.82 -7.31
N ILE A 8 5.25 0.80 -8.55
CA ILE A 8 4.84 -0.20 -9.55
C ILE A 8 5.19 -1.60 -9.09
N GLU A 9 6.39 -1.79 -8.54
CA GLU A 9 6.83 -3.08 -8.02
C GLU A 9 5.91 -3.58 -6.90
N ILE A 10 5.59 -2.72 -5.95
CA ILE A 10 4.71 -3.07 -4.82
C ILE A 10 3.30 -3.42 -5.31
N ILE A 11 2.75 -2.64 -6.23
CA ILE A 11 1.43 -2.91 -6.80
C ILE A 11 1.43 -4.23 -7.56
N THR A 12 2.50 -4.53 -8.28
CA THR A 12 2.65 -5.78 -9.02
C THR A 12 2.60 -7.00 -8.10
N TYR A 13 3.16 -6.90 -6.89
CA TYR A 13 3.05 -7.99 -5.91
C TYR A 13 1.60 -8.36 -5.62
N ALA A 14 0.73 -7.37 -5.50
CA ALA A 14 -0.69 -7.62 -5.28
C ALA A 14 -1.37 -8.20 -6.53
N GLU A 15 -1.12 -7.60 -7.70
CA GLU A 15 -1.72 -8.03 -8.95
C GLU A 15 -1.38 -9.48 -9.30
N GLU A 16 -0.13 -9.89 -9.11
CA GLU A 16 0.33 -11.26 -9.38
C GLU A 16 -0.39 -12.29 -8.51
N ASN A 17 -0.92 -11.86 -7.37
CA ASN A 17 -1.62 -12.74 -6.43
C ASN A 17 -3.14 -12.53 -6.45
N GLY A 18 -3.66 -11.82 -7.43
CA GLY A 18 -5.10 -11.60 -7.58
C GLY A 18 -5.70 -10.69 -6.52
N ILE A 19 -4.89 -9.83 -5.91
CA ILE A 19 -5.33 -8.91 -4.87
C ILE A 19 -5.56 -7.53 -5.49
N ASN A 20 -6.75 -6.97 -5.28
CA ASN A 20 -7.02 -5.59 -5.67
C ASN A 20 -6.54 -4.64 -4.59
N ILE A 21 -5.76 -3.64 -4.99
CA ILE A 21 -5.35 -2.56 -4.10
C ILE A 21 -5.60 -1.22 -4.76
N TRP A 22 -5.76 -0.19 -3.95
CA TRP A 22 -6.00 1.17 -4.42
C TRP A 22 -4.90 2.08 -3.87
N ILE A 23 -4.51 3.08 -4.65
CA ILE A 23 -3.48 4.05 -4.28
C ILE A 23 -4.14 5.38 -3.97
N ASP A 24 -3.66 6.06 -2.92
CA ASP A 24 -4.12 7.40 -2.59
C ASP A 24 -3.79 8.41 -3.70
N GLY A 25 -4.58 9.51 -3.72
CA GLY A 25 -4.64 10.45 -4.83
C GLY A 25 -3.32 11.09 -5.29
N GLY A 26 -2.34 11.26 -4.40
CA GLY A 26 -1.04 11.82 -4.76
C GLY A 26 -0.32 10.99 -5.82
N TRP A 27 -0.27 9.70 -5.64
CA TRP A 27 0.31 8.79 -6.61
C TRP A 27 -0.53 8.67 -7.87
N GLY A 28 -1.87 8.75 -7.73
CA GLY A 28 -2.78 8.72 -8.87
C GLY A 28 -2.55 9.90 -9.83
N VAL A 29 -2.29 11.08 -9.28
CA VAL A 29 -1.99 12.27 -10.08
C VAL A 29 -0.66 12.11 -10.84
N ASP A 30 0.38 11.65 -10.15
CA ASP A 30 1.68 11.40 -10.78
C ASP A 30 1.58 10.37 -11.91
N ALA A 31 0.79 9.33 -11.73
CA ALA A 31 0.57 8.32 -12.76
C ALA A 31 -0.15 8.88 -13.99
N LEU A 32 -1.14 9.77 -13.78
CA LEU A 32 -1.86 10.42 -14.87
C LEU A 32 -0.97 11.34 -15.70
N LEU A 33 0.00 11.98 -15.07
CA LEU A 33 0.95 12.85 -15.75
C LEU A 33 2.06 12.06 -16.44
N GLU A 34 2.13 10.77 -16.24
CA GLU A 34 3.20 9.89 -16.74
C GLU A 34 4.60 10.40 -16.39
N GLU A 35 4.67 11.21 -15.35
CA GLU A 35 5.88 11.91 -14.97
C GLU A 35 6.01 11.90 -13.45
N GLU A 36 7.16 11.50 -12.95
CA GLU A 36 7.46 11.56 -11.54
C GLU A 36 8.04 12.92 -11.20
N THR A 37 7.21 13.78 -10.61
CA THR A 37 7.60 15.13 -10.28
C THR A 37 8.40 15.23 -8.99
N ARG A 38 8.29 14.22 -8.10
CA ARG A 38 8.99 14.16 -6.81
C ARG A 38 8.99 12.74 -6.27
N ALA A 39 9.95 12.42 -5.42
CA ALA A 39 9.92 11.18 -4.65
C ALA A 39 8.97 11.36 -3.46
N HIS A 40 8.25 10.31 -3.12
CA HIS A 40 7.35 10.28 -1.97
C HIS A 40 8.03 9.58 -0.79
N ASN A 41 7.73 10.01 0.45
CA ASN A 41 8.28 9.37 1.64
C ASN A 41 7.69 7.98 1.84
N ASP A 42 6.42 7.82 1.50
CA ASP A 42 5.67 6.58 1.64
C ASP A 42 4.69 6.41 0.48
N ILE A 43 4.12 5.24 0.39
CA ILE A 43 3.01 4.96 -0.51
C ILE A 43 1.79 4.57 0.32
N ASP A 44 0.68 5.30 0.14
CA ASP A 44 -0.59 5.00 0.78
C ASP A 44 -1.36 3.99 -0.05
N LEU A 45 -1.55 2.80 0.50
CA LEU A 45 -2.29 1.73 -0.16
C LEU A 45 -3.52 1.37 0.65
N PHE A 46 -4.59 1.05 -0.08
CA PHE A 46 -5.84 0.59 0.51
C PHE A 46 -6.10 -0.83 0.03
N VAL A 47 -6.39 -1.73 0.97
CA VAL A 47 -6.69 -3.13 0.67
C VAL A 47 -7.96 -3.55 1.42
N GLU A 48 -8.78 -4.38 0.77
CA GLU A 48 -9.97 -4.93 1.42
C GLU A 48 -9.57 -5.94 2.50
N GLU A 49 -10.27 -5.96 3.62
CA GLU A 49 -9.94 -6.81 4.77
C GLU A 49 -9.78 -8.28 4.39
N SER A 50 -10.61 -8.79 3.49
CA SER A 50 -10.54 -10.19 3.06
C SER A 50 -9.20 -10.55 2.39
N ASN A 51 -8.50 -9.57 1.83
CA ASN A 51 -7.20 -9.75 1.17
C ASN A 51 -6.02 -9.23 2.00
N SER A 52 -6.28 -8.54 3.11
CA SER A 52 -5.24 -7.87 3.87
C SER A 52 -4.17 -8.83 4.40
N LYS A 53 -4.58 -9.94 4.97
CA LYS A 53 -3.66 -10.92 5.52
C LYS A 53 -2.74 -11.51 4.46
N LYS A 54 -3.29 -11.83 3.30
CA LYS A 54 -2.53 -12.36 2.17
C LYS A 54 -1.53 -11.33 1.66
N PHE A 55 -1.95 -10.08 1.52
CA PHE A 55 -1.06 -9.01 1.07
C PHE A 55 0.07 -8.77 2.07
N ILE A 56 -0.24 -8.77 3.36
CA ILE A 56 0.77 -8.61 4.42
C ILE A 56 1.81 -9.74 4.35
N GLU A 57 1.38 -10.98 4.15
CA GLU A 57 2.31 -12.10 3.99
C GLU A 57 3.23 -11.91 2.80
N ILE A 58 2.70 -11.41 1.69
CA ILE A 58 3.48 -11.15 0.48
C ILE A 58 4.55 -10.10 0.73
N ILE A 59 4.20 -8.95 1.32
CA ILE A 59 5.19 -7.90 1.58
C ILE A 59 6.22 -8.32 2.62
N LYS A 60 5.86 -9.14 3.59
CA LYS A 60 6.82 -9.72 4.53
C LYS A 60 7.87 -10.57 3.81
N GLU A 61 7.43 -11.38 2.84
CA GLU A 61 8.35 -12.18 2.03
C GLU A 61 9.29 -11.31 1.20
N LYS A 62 8.86 -10.10 0.85
CA LYS A 62 9.66 -9.14 0.08
C LYS A 62 10.55 -8.28 0.96
N GLY A 63 10.59 -8.52 2.26
CA GLY A 63 11.49 -7.85 3.19
C GLY A 63 10.90 -6.69 3.97
N PHE A 64 9.59 -6.50 3.93
CA PHE A 64 8.91 -5.48 4.73
C PHE A 64 8.64 -5.99 6.14
N ALA A 65 8.84 -5.13 7.12
CA ALA A 65 8.53 -5.40 8.52
C ALA A 65 7.62 -4.29 9.05
N GLU A 66 6.74 -4.65 9.95
CA GLU A 66 5.82 -3.67 10.55
C GLU A 66 6.57 -2.70 11.44
N VAL A 67 6.23 -1.42 11.31
CA VAL A 67 6.71 -0.34 12.18
C VAL A 67 5.52 0.16 12.99
N THR A 68 5.62 0.08 14.32
CA THR A 68 4.56 0.55 15.19
C THR A 68 4.69 2.06 15.38
N GLU A 69 3.64 2.79 15.01
CA GLU A 69 3.55 4.23 15.16
C GLU A 69 2.46 4.58 16.18
N ALA A 70 2.42 5.83 16.63
CA ALA A 70 1.41 6.29 17.58
C ALA A 70 -0.02 6.15 17.05
N TYR A 71 -0.18 6.24 15.73
CA TYR A 71 -1.47 6.12 15.04
C TYR A 71 -1.77 4.70 14.53
N THR A 72 -0.90 3.73 14.78
CA THR A 72 -1.10 2.36 14.30
C THR A 72 -2.33 1.72 14.94
N THR A 73 -3.21 1.16 14.10
CA THR A 73 -4.41 0.44 14.52
C THR A 73 -4.49 -0.87 13.75
N THR A 74 -5.52 -1.68 14.02
CA THR A 74 -5.76 -2.93 13.27
C THR A 74 -6.10 -2.66 11.79
N SER A 75 -6.59 -1.46 11.47
CA SER A 75 -6.95 -1.07 10.10
C SER A 75 -5.95 -0.12 9.45
N HIS A 76 -4.90 0.29 10.15
CA HIS A 76 -3.88 1.20 9.62
C HIS A 76 -2.51 0.81 10.14
N THR A 77 -1.70 0.19 9.32
CA THR A 77 -0.37 -0.30 9.68
C THR A 77 0.68 0.30 8.75
N VAL A 78 1.91 0.37 9.23
CA VAL A 78 3.04 0.92 8.49
C VAL A 78 4.09 -0.17 8.33
N TRP A 79 4.61 -0.30 7.12
CA TRP A 79 5.58 -1.34 6.76
C TRP A 79 6.79 -0.72 6.09
N LYS A 80 7.98 -1.16 6.47
CA LYS A 80 9.22 -0.62 5.95
C LYS A 80 10.17 -1.76 5.60
N ASP A 81 10.88 -1.63 4.47
CA ASP A 81 11.91 -2.59 4.09
C ASP A 81 13.31 -2.06 4.36
N THR A 82 14.32 -2.87 4.04
CA THR A 82 15.73 -2.52 4.26
C THR A 82 16.24 -1.43 3.31
N LYS A 83 15.52 -1.17 2.24
CA LYS A 83 15.85 -0.12 1.26
C LYS A 83 15.24 1.23 1.63
N GLY A 84 14.51 1.29 2.74
CA GLY A 84 13.85 2.52 3.20
C GLY A 84 12.53 2.80 2.52
N ARG A 85 11.95 1.85 1.79
CA ARG A 85 10.63 1.99 1.20
C ARG A 85 9.58 1.81 2.29
N VAL A 86 8.60 2.69 2.33
CA VAL A 86 7.56 2.69 3.36
C VAL A 86 6.18 2.53 2.73
N ILE A 87 5.42 1.56 3.22
CA ILE A 87 4.03 1.35 2.84
C ILE A 87 3.16 1.75 4.02
N ASP A 88 2.25 2.68 3.79
CA ASP A 88 1.21 3.09 4.73
C ASP A 88 -0.05 2.35 4.32
N LEU A 89 -0.36 1.25 5.01
CA LEU A 89 -1.39 0.30 4.61
C LEU A 89 -2.69 0.53 5.35
N HIS A 90 -3.73 0.84 4.61
CA HIS A 90 -5.09 1.03 5.12
C HIS A 90 -5.96 -0.17 4.75
N ILE A 91 -6.64 -0.73 5.74
CA ILE A 91 -7.53 -1.88 5.55
C ILE A 91 -8.97 -1.40 5.68
N PHE A 92 -9.81 -1.76 4.72
CA PHE A 92 -11.19 -1.33 4.69
C PHE A 92 -12.13 -2.49 4.34
N ASN A 93 -13.44 -2.27 4.56
CA ASN A 93 -14.50 -3.17 4.12
C ASN A 93 -15.56 -2.40 3.38
N PHE A 94 -16.30 -3.09 2.50
CA PHE A 94 -17.54 -2.56 1.96
C PHE A 94 -18.69 -2.99 2.87
N ASN A 95 -19.65 -2.09 3.10
CA ASN A 95 -20.89 -2.46 3.79
C ASN A 95 -21.85 -3.14 2.82
N GLU A 96 -23.05 -3.54 3.29
CA GLU A 96 -24.05 -4.22 2.48
C GLU A 96 -24.52 -3.41 1.27
N LYS A 97 -24.37 -2.08 1.32
CA LYS A 97 -24.77 -1.18 0.23
C LYS A 97 -23.60 -0.86 -0.71
N GLY A 98 -22.41 -1.45 -0.49
CA GLY A 98 -21.23 -1.22 -1.30
C GLY A 98 -20.44 0.04 -0.92
N TYR A 99 -20.68 0.65 0.22
CA TYR A 99 -19.91 1.78 0.73
C TYR A 99 -18.74 1.29 1.59
N ILE A 100 -17.63 2.01 1.53
CA ILE A 100 -16.46 1.74 2.36
C ILE A 100 -16.75 2.12 3.82
N VAL A 101 -16.38 1.25 4.73
CA VAL A 101 -16.53 1.45 6.17
C VAL A 101 -15.22 1.33 6.89
#